data_7dfbf2b4a4334a0c1f3887ae5771d0a6
#
_entry.id   7dfbf2b4a4334a0c1f3887ae5771d0a6
#
_cell.length_a   1.000
_cell.length_b   1.000
_cell.length_c   1.000
_cell.angle_alpha   90.00
_cell.angle_beta   90.00
_cell.angle_gamma   90.00
#
_symmetry.space_group_name_H-M   'P 1'
#
loop_
_entity.id
_entity.type
_entity.pdbx_description
1 polymer ?
#
loop_
_entity_poly.entity_id
_entity_poly.type
_entity_poly.pdbx_seq_one_letter_code
_entity_poly.pdbx_strand_id
1 'polypeptide(L)'
;MKEKIRKKTKRPQTEDMIFTEEDFEDVSEETKANSPKHRKRSRRTSGGFPARKAGIIAGGVIGVLVLLYLGISVFFMSHFYINTTINGKDFSGRSASSVEAYIKEQVKDYKLTIKEQDSKSDVIKGSDISLQYKESDEIEKALKKQNGFAWPLALFSKKSEKISIAVSFDETALNEKIQNLQAVTAEQIPAENAKPELQGDTYVIKEEVYGTAVDMDVLKEKVNQYISEFRSELDMEKEGCYARPKYTKDSKEVQAACDTMNKYLKASITYTMSESVVVDKTLISTWIGVDDNMNVVFDNDAMKAWFTEFGDKYDTVGTTRNLTTPTGKATTVTGGTYGWSIDEDTELVNLQNSIKNGEVVTREPAYYTGGAAKSHGEQDWGTTFIEVDLSTQHMWYIKDGSVAMETDVVTGVPVPERITPEGVYDILEMTRDEVLIGETDPSTGKPIYETAVNYWMRVTWTGIGFHDATWQAAFGGTRYKDGAGSHGCINMPLDQAAALFGMISVGTPVVIHY
;
A
#
# COMPACT_ATOMS: atom_id res chain seq x y z
N MET A 1 41.10 6.61 17.26
CA MET A 1 40.84 6.16 18.63
C MET A 1 39.57 5.29 18.57
N LYS A 2 39.76 3.98 18.76
CA LYS A 2 38.73 2.95 18.57
C LYS A 2 37.94 2.78 19.87
N GLU A 3 36.64 2.77 19.81
CA GLU A 3 35.85 2.20 20.88
C GLU A 3 34.74 1.33 20.32
N LYS A 4 34.84 0.02 20.64
CA LYS A 4 33.89 -1.04 20.29
C LYS A 4 32.76 -1.05 21.29
N ILE A 5 31.52 -0.93 20.83
CA ILE A 5 30.36 -1.29 21.65
C ILE A 5 29.74 -2.58 21.08
N ARG A 6 29.83 -3.67 21.87
CA ARG A 6 29.17 -4.96 21.66
C ARG A 6 27.66 -4.83 21.88
N LYS A 7 26.86 -5.09 20.87
CA LYS A 7 25.43 -5.38 21.05
C LYS A 7 25.23 -6.87 21.30
N LYS A 8 24.70 -7.22 22.47
CA LYS A 8 24.15 -8.54 22.80
C LYS A 8 22.77 -8.68 22.16
N THR A 9 22.61 -9.63 21.26
CA THR A 9 21.33 -10.12 20.75
C THR A 9 20.68 -11.01 21.81
N LYS A 10 19.51 -10.64 22.29
CA LYS A 10 18.57 -11.51 23.02
C LYS A 10 17.62 -12.16 22.03
N ARG A 11 17.57 -13.50 22.03
CA ARG A 11 16.52 -14.31 21.39
C ARG A 11 15.21 -14.16 22.18
N PRO A 12 14.05 -14.15 21.55
CA PRO A 12 12.79 -14.32 22.27
C PRO A 12 12.59 -15.80 22.64
N GLN A 13 12.24 -16.05 23.86
CA GLN A 13 11.76 -17.33 24.39
C GLN A 13 10.34 -17.57 23.87
N THR A 14 10.11 -18.77 23.35
CA THR A 14 8.79 -19.35 23.14
C THR A 14 8.19 -19.70 24.50
N GLU A 15 7.06 -19.09 24.83
CA GLU A 15 6.24 -19.54 25.95
C GLU A 15 5.33 -20.69 25.51
N ASP A 16 5.61 -21.87 26.07
CA ASP A 16 4.73 -23.03 26.02
C ASP A 16 3.45 -22.73 26.83
N MET A 17 2.30 -22.74 26.19
CA MET A 17 1.02 -22.74 26.89
C MET A 17 0.72 -24.15 27.42
N ILE A 18 0.87 -24.32 28.71
CA ILE A 18 0.41 -25.46 29.49
C ILE A 18 -1.10 -25.32 29.66
N PHE A 19 -1.84 -26.27 29.11
CA PHE A 19 -3.25 -26.45 29.46
C PHE A 19 -3.32 -27.12 30.84
N THR A 20 -3.89 -26.43 31.81
CA THR A 20 -4.28 -27.00 33.10
C THR A 20 -5.65 -27.65 32.98
N GLU A 21 -5.70 -28.91 33.44
CA GLU A 21 -6.94 -29.63 33.74
C GLU A 21 -7.65 -28.93 34.91
N GLU A 22 -8.75 -28.26 34.62
CA GLU A 22 -9.80 -27.93 35.59
C GLU A 22 -11.07 -27.69 34.79
N ASP A 23 -11.95 -28.72 34.78
CA ASP A 23 -13.41 -28.60 34.72
C ASP A 23 -14.03 -30.00 34.55
N PHE A 24 -14.04 -30.79 35.63
CA PHE A 24 -15.04 -31.82 35.86
C PHE A 24 -15.45 -31.74 37.30
N GLU A 25 -16.54 -31.04 37.55
CA GLU A 25 -17.22 -31.10 38.81
C GLU A 25 -17.92 -32.45 39.04
N ASP A 26 -17.56 -33.01 40.13
CA ASP A 26 -17.92 -34.12 40.93
C ASP A 26 -19.39 -34.04 41.41
N VAL A 27 -20.15 -35.11 41.25
CA VAL A 27 -21.34 -35.37 42.03
C VAL A 27 -21.26 -36.80 42.58
N SER A 28 -20.66 -36.92 43.73
CA SER A 28 -20.81 -38.10 44.56
C SER A 28 -21.42 -37.70 45.93
N GLU A 29 -22.64 -38.11 46.17
CA GLU A 29 -23.21 -38.07 47.51
C GLU A 29 -22.97 -39.35 48.28
N GLU A 30 -22.51 -39.16 49.46
CA GLU A 30 -22.22 -40.08 50.57
C GLU A 30 -23.40 -40.93 50.98
N THR A 31 -23.13 -42.15 51.40
CA THR A 31 -23.69 -42.62 52.67
C THR A 31 -22.75 -43.62 53.36
N LYS A 32 -22.23 -43.20 54.50
CA LYS A 32 -21.65 -44.04 55.56
C LYS A 32 -22.76 -44.78 56.31
N ALA A 33 -22.56 -46.01 56.68
CA ALA A 33 -22.56 -46.43 58.08
C ALA A 33 -22.43 -47.94 58.30
N ASN A 34 -21.42 -48.27 59.11
CA ASN A 34 -21.44 -49.25 60.21
C ASN A 34 -21.59 -50.76 59.98
N SER A 35 -20.45 -51.41 60.25
CA SER A 35 -20.37 -52.77 60.80
C SER A 35 -21.08 -52.89 62.16
N PRO A 36 -21.57 -54.08 62.55
CA PRO A 36 -20.70 -54.89 63.39
C PRO A 36 -20.71 -56.40 63.16
N LYS A 37 -19.69 -57.03 63.66
CA LYS A 37 -19.42 -58.45 63.80
C LYS A 37 -20.60 -59.21 64.47
N HIS A 38 -20.95 -60.38 63.92
CA HIS A 38 -21.20 -61.53 64.76
C HIS A 38 -21.01 -62.84 64.01
N ARG A 39 -20.27 -63.66 64.62
CA ARG A 39 -19.89 -65.06 64.39
C ARG A 39 -21.10 -65.96 64.72
N LYS A 40 -21.47 -66.87 63.83
CA LYS A 40 -21.95 -68.23 64.24
C LYS A 40 -21.89 -69.26 63.07
N ARG A 41 -21.40 -70.34 63.42
CA ARG A 41 -21.11 -71.63 62.82
C ARG A 41 -22.43 -72.39 62.62
N SER A 42 -22.61 -73.04 61.44
CA SER A 42 -23.08 -74.45 61.36
C SER A 42 -23.06 -74.91 59.89
N ARG A 43 -22.34 -75.82 59.64
CA ARG A 43 -22.45 -77.22 59.27
C ARG A 43 -23.23 -77.54 57.99
N ARG A 44 -22.44 -78.01 57.03
CA ARG A 44 -22.59 -79.21 56.15
C ARG A 44 -23.92 -79.42 55.47
N THR A 45 -23.89 -79.37 54.08
CA THR A 45 -24.15 -80.66 53.34
C THR A 45 -23.34 -80.59 52.01
N SER A 46 -22.74 -81.73 51.75
CA SER A 46 -21.90 -82.07 50.63
C SER A 46 -22.70 -82.30 49.34
N GLY A 47 -22.28 -81.69 48.28
CA GLY A 47 -22.62 -82.00 46.91
C GLY A 47 -21.43 -81.62 46.02
N GLY A 48 -20.36 -82.40 46.13
CA GLY A 48 -19.16 -82.18 45.36
C GLY A 48 -19.38 -82.55 43.89
N PHE A 49 -19.43 -81.50 43.03
CA PHE A 49 -19.02 -81.69 41.66
C PHE A 49 -17.48 -81.73 41.64
N PRO A 50 -16.86 -82.70 41.02
CA PRO A 50 -15.41 -82.84 41.05
C PRO A 50 -14.78 -81.72 40.31
N ALA A 51 -14.01 -80.84 41.01
CA ALA A 51 -13.31 -79.71 40.48
C ALA A 51 -12.45 -79.98 39.23
N ARG A 52 -12.09 -81.25 39.03
CA ARG A 52 -11.37 -81.73 37.82
C ARG A 52 -12.25 -81.68 36.56
N LYS A 53 -13.56 -82.03 36.65
CA LYS A 53 -14.47 -81.96 35.48
C LYS A 53 -14.90 -80.55 35.15
N ALA A 54 -15.06 -79.67 36.11
CA ALA A 54 -15.37 -78.25 35.88
C ALA A 54 -14.13 -77.54 35.21
N GLY A 55 -12.88 -77.86 35.60
CA GLY A 55 -11.67 -77.34 34.95
C GLY A 55 -11.50 -77.82 33.49
N ILE A 56 -11.87 -79.14 33.20
CA ILE A 56 -11.80 -79.65 31.83
C ILE A 56 -12.89 -79.02 30.93
N ILE A 57 -14.09 -78.79 31.43
CA ILE A 57 -15.16 -78.12 30.68
C ILE A 57 -14.86 -76.65 30.49
N ALA A 58 -14.34 -75.94 31.51
CA ALA A 58 -13.91 -74.56 31.41
C ALA A 58 -12.70 -74.40 30.45
N GLY A 59 -11.70 -75.30 30.52
CA GLY A 59 -10.60 -75.37 29.58
C GLY A 59 -11.02 -75.61 28.13
N GLY A 60 -12.01 -76.53 27.96
CA GLY A 60 -12.62 -76.81 26.64
C GLY A 60 -13.34 -75.62 26.06
N VAL A 61 -14.14 -74.92 26.89
CA VAL A 61 -14.84 -73.68 26.46
C VAL A 61 -13.88 -72.58 26.11
N ILE A 62 -12.81 -72.35 26.95
CA ILE A 62 -11.79 -71.37 26.65
C ILE A 62 -11.02 -71.72 25.38
N GLY A 63 -10.71 -73.04 25.18
CA GLY A 63 -10.06 -73.48 23.95
C GLY A 63 -10.91 -73.24 22.70
N VAL A 64 -12.23 -73.49 22.77
CA VAL A 64 -13.17 -73.19 21.66
C VAL A 64 -13.25 -71.70 21.43
N LEU A 65 -13.29 -70.83 22.47
CA LEU A 65 -13.33 -69.37 22.33
C LEU A 65 -12.04 -68.85 21.72
N VAL A 66 -10.89 -69.39 22.10
CA VAL A 66 -9.57 -69.03 21.50
C VAL A 66 -9.54 -69.42 20.01
N LEU A 67 -10.02 -70.63 19.67
CA LEU A 67 -10.09 -71.07 18.28
C LEU A 67 -11.02 -70.19 17.45
N LEU A 68 -12.18 -69.83 18.00
CA LEU A 68 -13.11 -68.88 17.36
C LEU A 68 -12.47 -67.50 17.19
N TYR A 69 -11.80 -66.99 18.23
CA TYR A 69 -11.09 -65.72 18.14
C TYR A 69 -10.03 -65.73 17.04
N LEU A 70 -9.19 -66.76 17.00
CA LEU A 70 -8.15 -66.95 15.99
C LEU A 70 -8.77 -67.10 14.58
N GLY A 71 -9.85 -67.88 14.44
CA GLY A 71 -10.55 -68.02 13.17
C GLY A 71 -11.12 -66.72 12.64
N ILE A 72 -11.75 -65.94 13.50
CA ILE A 72 -12.25 -64.59 13.15
C ILE A 72 -11.11 -63.64 12.88
N SER A 73 -10.00 -63.74 13.63
CA SER A 73 -8.79 -62.90 13.38
C SER A 73 -8.19 -63.19 12.01
N VAL A 74 -8.10 -64.46 11.60
CA VAL A 74 -7.62 -64.86 10.27
C VAL A 74 -8.61 -64.38 9.18
N PHE A 75 -9.90 -64.43 9.43
CA PHE A 75 -10.92 -63.90 8.51
C PHE A 75 -10.69 -62.40 8.26
N PHE A 76 -10.47 -61.58 9.32
CA PHE A 76 -10.25 -60.15 9.19
C PHE A 76 -8.83 -59.79 8.71
N MET A 77 -7.93 -60.71 8.50
CA MET A 77 -6.68 -60.47 7.75
C MET A 77 -6.94 -60.30 6.24
N SER A 78 -8.05 -60.82 5.73
CA SER A 78 -8.44 -60.79 4.30
C SER A 78 -9.78 -60.08 4.03
N HIS A 79 -10.47 -59.64 5.08
CA HIS A 79 -11.77 -58.97 5.02
C HIS A 79 -11.78 -57.70 5.87
N PHE A 80 -12.48 -56.69 5.41
CA PHE A 80 -12.66 -55.45 6.18
C PHE A 80 -13.44 -55.72 7.47
N TYR A 81 -13.15 -54.95 8.51
CA TYR A 81 -13.89 -55.02 9.77
C TYR A 81 -15.38 -54.74 9.58
N ILE A 82 -16.19 -55.19 10.52
CA ILE A 82 -17.56 -54.71 10.67
C ILE A 82 -17.59 -53.21 10.95
N ASN A 83 -18.62 -52.51 10.52
CA ASN A 83 -18.74 -51.05 10.59
C ASN A 83 -17.66 -50.29 9.78
N THR A 84 -17.10 -50.94 8.73
CA THR A 84 -16.15 -50.28 7.81
C THR A 84 -16.90 -49.72 6.60
N THR A 85 -16.74 -48.44 6.36
CA THR A 85 -17.20 -47.77 5.14
C THR A 85 -15.99 -47.33 4.31
N ILE A 86 -16.07 -47.45 2.99
CA ILE A 86 -15.09 -46.97 2.03
C ILE A 86 -15.83 -45.98 1.11
N ASN A 87 -15.34 -44.77 1.03
CA ASN A 87 -15.98 -43.67 0.30
C ASN A 87 -17.50 -43.55 0.59
N GLY A 88 -17.88 -43.74 1.87
CA GLY A 88 -19.26 -43.64 2.33
C GLY A 88 -20.13 -44.90 2.12
N LYS A 89 -19.65 -45.93 1.41
CA LYS A 89 -20.35 -47.20 1.19
C LYS A 89 -19.91 -48.27 2.19
N ASP A 90 -20.86 -49.02 2.74
CA ASP A 90 -20.59 -50.10 3.70
C ASP A 90 -19.98 -51.33 2.99
N PHE A 91 -18.82 -51.75 3.46
CA PHE A 91 -18.08 -52.92 3.04
C PHE A 91 -17.71 -53.82 4.22
N SER A 92 -18.51 -53.81 5.27
CA SER A 92 -18.32 -54.63 6.45
C SER A 92 -18.25 -56.12 6.10
N GLY A 93 -17.15 -56.78 6.51
CA GLY A 93 -16.92 -58.20 6.25
C GLY A 93 -16.68 -58.57 4.78
N ARG A 94 -16.43 -57.61 3.90
CA ARG A 94 -16.10 -57.86 2.50
C ARG A 94 -14.59 -57.98 2.29
N SER A 95 -14.19 -58.84 1.33
CA SER A 95 -12.79 -58.94 0.90
C SER A 95 -12.42 -57.80 -0.02
N ALA A 96 -11.10 -57.53 -0.14
CA ALA A 96 -10.59 -56.55 -1.10
C ALA A 96 -11.09 -56.82 -2.53
N SER A 97 -11.08 -58.07 -2.98
CA SER A 97 -11.56 -58.47 -4.30
C SER A 97 -13.07 -58.22 -4.48
N SER A 98 -13.85 -58.36 -3.42
CA SER A 98 -15.30 -58.04 -3.46
C SER A 98 -15.55 -56.52 -3.57
N VAL A 99 -14.73 -55.71 -2.90
CA VAL A 99 -14.78 -54.24 -3.03
C VAL A 99 -14.40 -53.82 -4.44
N GLU A 100 -13.33 -54.42 -4.97
CA GLU A 100 -12.86 -54.13 -6.33
C GLU A 100 -13.91 -54.51 -7.39
N ALA A 101 -14.49 -55.70 -7.29
CA ALA A 101 -15.56 -56.15 -8.20
C ALA A 101 -16.77 -55.21 -8.17
N TYR A 102 -17.15 -54.76 -6.97
CA TYR A 102 -18.21 -53.77 -6.82
C TYR A 102 -17.85 -52.44 -7.50
N ILE A 103 -16.62 -51.94 -7.31
CA ILE A 103 -16.18 -50.72 -7.93
C ILE A 103 -16.16 -50.82 -9.47
N LYS A 104 -15.65 -51.96 -10.02
CA LYS A 104 -15.67 -52.21 -11.46
C LYS A 104 -17.10 -52.14 -12.04
N GLU A 105 -18.08 -52.65 -11.32
CA GLU A 105 -19.49 -52.57 -11.76
C GLU A 105 -20.04 -51.15 -11.68
N GLN A 106 -19.72 -50.41 -10.60
CA GLN A 106 -20.18 -49.03 -10.43
C GLN A 106 -19.59 -48.06 -11.45
N VAL A 107 -18.38 -48.34 -11.96
CA VAL A 107 -17.72 -47.48 -12.99
C VAL A 107 -18.57 -47.42 -14.26
N LYS A 108 -19.25 -48.52 -14.65
CA LYS A 108 -20.08 -48.59 -15.87
C LYS A 108 -21.27 -47.62 -15.84
N ASP A 109 -21.88 -47.46 -14.65
CA ASP A 109 -23.08 -46.65 -14.46
C ASP A 109 -22.82 -45.32 -13.77
N TYR A 110 -21.52 -44.95 -13.62
CA TYR A 110 -21.13 -43.75 -12.91
C TYR A 110 -21.72 -42.50 -13.55
N LYS A 111 -22.23 -41.61 -12.71
CA LYS A 111 -22.74 -40.29 -13.04
C LYS A 111 -22.35 -39.33 -11.94
N LEU A 112 -21.77 -38.19 -12.32
CA LEU A 112 -21.53 -37.05 -11.45
C LEU A 112 -22.57 -35.97 -11.78
N THR A 113 -23.48 -35.72 -10.84
CA THR A 113 -24.40 -34.58 -10.91
C THR A 113 -23.69 -33.36 -10.36
N ILE A 114 -23.57 -32.31 -11.16
CA ILE A 114 -22.99 -31.02 -10.79
C ILE A 114 -24.16 -30.09 -10.51
N LYS A 115 -24.29 -29.66 -9.25
CA LYS A 115 -25.27 -28.66 -8.83
C LYS A 115 -24.69 -27.27 -9.00
N GLU A 116 -25.39 -26.43 -9.71
CA GLU A 116 -25.05 -25.07 -10.06
C GLU A 116 -25.94 -24.07 -9.28
N GLN A 117 -25.65 -22.79 -9.42
CA GLN A 117 -26.52 -21.74 -8.88
C GLN A 117 -27.92 -21.79 -9.52
N ASP A 118 -28.88 -21.12 -8.92
CA ASP A 118 -30.29 -21.03 -9.38
C ASP A 118 -30.97 -22.37 -9.51
N SER A 119 -30.56 -23.39 -8.71
CA SER A 119 -31.11 -24.75 -8.76
C SER A 119 -30.92 -25.44 -10.11
N LYS A 120 -29.97 -25.00 -10.93
CA LYS A 120 -29.57 -25.69 -12.15
C LYS A 120 -28.67 -26.87 -11.84
N SER A 121 -28.56 -27.78 -12.78
CA SER A 121 -27.67 -28.94 -12.64
C SER A 121 -27.33 -29.54 -13.98
N ASP A 122 -26.10 -30.01 -14.10
CA ASP A 122 -25.61 -30.80 -15.22
C ASP A 122 -25.17 -32.20 -14.77
N VAL A 123 -25.01 -33.11 -15.71
CA VAL A 123 -24.59 -34.48 -15.42
C VAL A 123 -23.47 -34.91 -16.35
N ILE A 124 -22.33 -35.29 -15.78
CA ILE A 124 -21.25 -35.96 -16.48
C ILE A 124 -21.38 -37.45 -16.26
N LYS A 125 -21.61 -38.22 -17.34
CA LYS A 125 -21.67 -39.68 -17.28
C LYS A 125 -20.29 -40.27 -17.51
N GLY A 126 -19.95 -41.36 -16.82
CA GLY A 126 -18.69 -42.07 -17.02
C GLY A 126 -18.48 -42.50 -18.47
N SER A 127 -19.55 -42.88 -19.17
CA SER A 127 -19.53 -43.24 -20.61
C SER A 127 -19.09 -42.05 -21.50
N ASP A 128 -19.43 -40.84 -21.12
CA ASP A 128 -19.14 -39.65 -21.92
C ASP A 128 -17.64 -39.28 -21.90
N ILE A 129 -16.91 -39.74 -20.89
CA ILE A 129 -15.49 -39.49 -20.66
C ILE A 129 -14.63 -40.75 -20.77
N SER A 130 -15.20 -41.85 -21.32
CA SER A 130 -14.52 -43.15 -21.41
C SER A 130 -13.95 -43.64 -20.08
N LEU A 131 -14.69 -43.44 -18.97
CA LEU A 131 -14.25 -43.80 -17.64
C LEU A 131 -14.05 -45.31 -17.50
N GLN A 132 -12.86 -45.71 -17.07
CA GLN A 132 -12.49 -47.12 -16.86
C GLN A 132 -11.82 -47.30 -15.51
N TYR A 133 -12.10 -48.42 -14.85
CA TYR A 133 -11.40 -48.84 -13.65
C TYR A 133 -9.95 -49.21 -14.01
N LYS A 134 -8.99 -48.68 -13.28
CA LYS A 134 -7.57 -49.05 -13.35
C LYS A 134 -7.22 -49.87 -12.12
N GLU A 135 -6.67 -51.04 -12.30
CA GLU A 135 -6.23 -51.87 -11.19
C GLU A 135 -5.20 -51.14 -10.34
N SER A 136 -5.45 -51.13 -9.01
CA SER A 136 -4.54 -50.50 -8.04
C SER A 136 -4.51 -51.30 -6.75
N ASP A 137 -3.45 -51.14 -5.97
CA ASP A 137 -3.26 -51.78 -4.67
C ASP A 137 -3.85 -51.01 -3.48
N GLU A 138 -4.55 -49.89 -3.74
CA GLU A 138 -5.06 -49.01 -2.67
C GLU A 138 -6.08 -49.70 -1.76
N ILE A 139 -6.94 -50.54 -2.31
CA ILE A 139 -7.90 -51.32 -1.54
C ILE A 139 -7.18 -52.33 -0.65
N GLU A 140 -6.16 -53.01 -1.22
CA GLU A 140 -5.33 -53.93 -0.45
C GLU A 140 -4.48 -53.20 0.62
N LYS A 141 -3.94 -52.05 0.31
CA LYS A 141 -3.21 -51.22 1.29
C LYS A 141 -4.13 -50.80 2.43
N ALA A 142 -5.36 -50.38 2.14
CA ALA A 142 -6.34 -50.02 3.16
C ALA A 142 -6.67 -51.22 4.05
N LEU A 143 -6.80 -52.43 3.47
CA LEU A 143 -7.02 -53.66 4.21
C LEU A 143 -5.78 -54.04 5.05
N LYS A 144 -4.56 -53.96 4.51
CA LYS A 144 -3.29 -54.26 5.22
C LYS A 144 -2.99 -53.33 6.40
N LYS A 145 -3.57 -52.12 6.44
CA LYS A 145 -3.49 -51.23 7.61
C LYS A 145 -4.27 -51.75 8.81
N GLN A 146 -5.15 -52.73 8.59
CA GLN A 146 -5.99 -53.32 9.60
C GLN A 146 -5.24 -54.45 10.32
N ASN A 147 -5.25 -54.48 11.65
CA ASN A 147 -4.69 -55.56 12.43
C ASN A 147 -5.77 -56.62 12.67
N GLY A 148 -5.72 -57.78 11.95
CA GLY A 148 -6.73 -58.83 12.04
C GLY A 148 -7.07 -59.28 13.47
N PHE A 149 -6.13 -59.17 14.42
CA PHE A 149 -6.36 -59.54 15.83
C PHE A 149 -7.10 -58.45 16.63
N ALA A 150 -7.19 -57.21 16.17
CA ALA A 150 -7.90 -56.15 16.87
C ALA A 150 -9.41 -56.03 16.52
N TRP A 151 -9.97 -57.02 15.83
CA TRP A 151 -11.36 -57.01 15.38
C TRP A 151 -12.41 -56.79 16.51
N PRO A 152 -12.20 -57.22 17.78
CA PRO A 152 -13.20 -56.96 18.82
C PRO A 152 -13.40 -55.45 19.08
N LEU A 153 -12.39 -54.62 18.85
CA LEU A 153 -12.50 -53.16 19.01
C LEU A 153 -13.39 -52.55 17.91
N ALA A 154 -13.45 -53.16 16.74
CA ALA A 154 -14.29 -52.70 15.63
C ALA A 154 -15.80 -52.89 15.88
N LEU A 155 -16.17 -53.70 16.87
CA LEU A 155 -17.58 -53.85 17.31
C LEU A 155 -18.11 -52.55 17.92
N PHE A 156 -17.24 -51.74 18.49
CA PHE A 156 -17.55 -50.52 19.23
C PHE A 156 -17.12 -49.23 18.50
N SER A 157 -16.51 -49.34 17.32
CA SER A 157 -16.02 -48.20 16.54
C SER A 157 -16.50 -48.30 15.08
N LYS A 158 -16.81 -47.13 14.48
CA LYS A 158 -17.03 -47.02 13.05
C LYS A 158 -15.72 -46.64 12.39
N LYS A 159 -15.34 -47.34 11.34
CA LYS A 159 -14.16 -47.06 10.54
C LYS A 159 -14.58 -46.52 9.18
N SER A 160 -14.21 -45.29 8.87
CA SER A 160 -14.46 -44.68 7.57
C SER A 160 -13.14 -44.46 6.87
N GLU A 161 -12.92 -45.14 5.76
CA GLU A 161 -11.75 -45.01 4.91
C GLU A 161 -12.13 -44.21 3.65
N LYS A 162 -11.33 -43.22 3.33
CA LYS A 162 -11.38 -42.56 2.02
C LYS A 162 -10.21 -43.06 1.20
N ILE A 163 -10.51 -43.70 0.09
CA ILE A 163 -9.51 -44.16 -0.88
C ILE A 163 -9.75 -43.48 -2.22
N SER A 164 -8.69 -43.14 -2.90
CA SER A 164 -8.74 -42.73 -4.29
C SER A 164 -8.93 -43.98 -5.15
N ILE A 165 -10.02 -44.01 -5.92
CA ILE A 165 -10.30 -45.13 -6.83
C ILE A 165 -9.44 -44.88 -8.08
N ALA A 166 -8.55 -45.81 -8.39
CA ALA A 166 -7.78 -45.74 -9.60
C ALA A 166 -8.70 -45.90 -10.82
N VAL A 167 -8.92 -44.81 -11.50
CA VAL A 167 -9.67 -44.74 -12.75
C VAL A 167 -8.81 -44.09 -13.82
N SER A 168 -9.10 -44.39 -15.07
CA SER A 168 -8.61 -43.65 -16.22
C SER A 168 -9.81 -43.15 -17.02
N PHE A 169 -9.67 -41.98 -17.58
CA PHE A 169 -10.69 -41.37 -18.41
C PHE A 169 -10.01 -40.49 -19.49
N ASP A 170 -10.75 -40.13 -20.49
CA ASP A 170 -10.33 -39.21 -21.52
C ASP A 170 -10.40 -37.77 -20.97
N GLU A 171 -9.21 -37.17 -20.67
CA GLU A 171 -9.10 -35.81 -20.15
C GLU A 171 -9.63 -34.77 -21.13
N THR A 172 -9.51 -35.02 -22.45
CA THR A 172 -10.02 -34.10 -23.47
C THR A 172 -11.54 -34.07 -23.43
N ALA A 173 -12.15 -35.25 -23.42
CA ALA A 173 -13.59 -35.39 -23.33
C ALA A 173 -14.15 -34.82 -22.00
N LEU A 174 -13.43 -35.02 -20.89
CA LEU A 174 -13.82 -34.42 -19.61
C LEU A 174 -13.75 -32.90 -19.65
N ASN A 175 -12.67 -32.35 -20.18
CA ASN A 175 -12.54 -30.89 -20.33
C ASN A 175 -13.63 -30.31 -21.24
N GLU A 176 -13.98 -30.96 -22.32
CA GLU A 176 -15.09 -30.55 -23.18
C GLU A 176 -16.43 -30.57 -22.42
N LYS A 177 -16.68 -31.58 -21.58
CA LYS A 177 -17.88 -31.62 -20.73
C LYS A 177 -17.92 -30.49 -19.72
N ILE A 178 -16.78 -30.18 -19.07
CA ILE A 178 -16.69 -29.09 -18.11
C ILE A 178 -16.92 -27.74 -18.82
N GLN A 179 -16.35 -27.54 -20.01
CA GLN A 179 -16.55 -26.31 -20.79
C GLN A 179 -18.00 -26.09 -21.24
N ASN A 180 -18.76 -27.15 -21.37
CA ASN A 180 -20.15 -27.11 -21.81
C ASN A 180 -21.18 -27.13 -20.65
N LEU A 181 -20.73 -27.04 -19.39
CA LEU A 181 -21.64 -26.88 -18.25
C LEU A 181 -22.43 -25.57 -18.36
N GLN A 182 -23.67 -25.57 -17.94
CA GLN A 182 -24.53 -24.36 -18.00
C GLN A 182 -23.91 -23.19 -17.23
N ALA A 183 -23.32 -23.46 -16.04
CA ALA A 183 -22.64 -22.45 -15.26
C ALA A 183 -21.44 -21.82 -15.99
N VAL A 184 -20.72 -22.60 -16.83
CA VAL A 184 -19.55 -22.12 -17.58
C VAL A 184 -19.94 -21.36 -18.83
N THR A 185 -21.01 -21.82 -19.53
CA THR A 185 -21.50 -21.20 -20.79
C THR A 185 -22.42 -20.01 -20.56
N ALA A 186 -22.96 -19.84 -19.35
CA ALA A 186 -23.75 -18.68 -18.99
C ALA A 186 -22.91 -17.40 -18.93
N GLU A 187 -23.58 -16.26 -18.83
CA GLU A 187 -22.91 -14.96 -18.59
C GLU A 187 -22.10 -15.00 -17.29
N GLN A 188 -20.80 -14.71 -17.42
CA GLN A 188 -19.87 -14.71 -16.30
C GLN A 188 -19.83 -13.31 -15.67
N ILE A 189 -20.60 -13.10 -14.61
CA ILE A 189 -20.57 -11.87 -13.82
C ILE A 189 -19.40 -11.98 -12.84
N PRO A 190 -18.37 -11.09 -12.91
CA PRO A 190 -17.25 -11.13 -11.98
C PRO A 190 -17.69 -10.89 -10.54
N ALA A 191 -16.98 -11.47 -9.59
CA ALA A 191 -17.09 -11.07 -8.20
C ALA A 191 -16.39 -9.70 -8.02
N GLU A 192 -17.05 -8.76 -7.33
CA GLU A 192 -16.46 -7.46 -6.99
C GLU A 192 -16.34 -7.34 -5.46
N ASN A 193 -15.22 -6.79 -5.01
CA ASN A 193 -15.04 -6.47 -3.59
C ASN A 193 -15.94 -5.31 -3.18
N ALA A 194 -16.43 -5.34 -1.95
CA ALA A 194 -16.93 -4.14 -1.31
C ALA A 194 -15.80 -3.12 -1.21
N LYS A 195 -16.12 -1.85 -1.40
CA LYS A 195 -15.15 -0.73 -1.37
C LYS A 195 -15.81 0.58 -0.96
N PRO A 196 -15.06 1.54 -0.42
CA PRO A 196 -15.54 2.90 -0.24
C PRO A 196 -15.88 3.54 -1.58
N GLU A 197 -17.03 4.16 -1.68
CA GLU A 197 -17.51 4.92 -2.84
C GLU A 197 -18.04 6.28 -2.38
N LEU A 198 -17.64 7.34 -3.09
CA LEU A 198 -18.09 8.70 -2.76
C LEU A 198 -19.54 8.88 -3.18
N GLN A 199 -20.41 9.19 -2.23
CA GLN A 199 -21.81 9.57 -2.47
C GLN A 199 -22.08 10.97 -1.92
N GLY A 200 -22.21 11.94 -2.80
CA GLY A 200 -22.25 13.36 -2.42
C GLY A 200 -20.93 13.76 -1.75
N ASP A 201 -20.99 14.10 -0.49
CA ASP A 201 -19.85 14.62 0.29
C ASP A 201 -19.23 13.60 1.26
N THR A 202 -19.60 12.33 1.16
CA THR A 202 -19.23 11.30 2.15
C THR A 202 -18.94 9.98 1.46
N TYR A 203 -17.93 9.27 1.91
CA TYR A 203 -17.71 7.90 1.47
C TYR A 203 -18.65 6.96 2.22
N VAL A 204 -19.31 6.10 1.46
CA VAL A 204 -20.15 5.00 1.94
C VAL A 204 -19.59 3.69 1.40
N ILE A 205 -19.91 2.59 2.04
CA ILE A 205 -19.45 1.28 1.56
C ILE A 205 -20.38 0.82 0.44
N LYS A 206 -19.85 0.72 -0.79
CA LYS A 206 -20.48 -0.03 -1.88
C LYS A 206 -20.36 -1.51 -1.55
N GLU A 207 -21.49 -2.22 -1.51
CA GLU A 207 -21.53 -3.64 -1.18
C GLU A 207 -20.82 -4.47 -2.27
N GLU A 208 -20.31 -5.60 -1.87
CA GLU A 208 -19.69 -6.59 -2.76
C GLU A 208 -20.72 -7.19 -3.72
N VAL A 209 -20.21 -7.69 -4.85
CA VAL A 209 -20.96 -8.49 -5.80
C VAL A 209 -20.38 -9.91 -5.79
N TYR A 210 -21.19 -10.91 -5.47
CA TYR A 210 -20.75 -12.31 -5.48
C TYR A 210 -20.60 -12.86 -6.90
N GLY A 211 -21.37 -12.37 -7.85
CA GLY A 211 -21.24 -12.75 -9.25
C GLY A 211 -21.59 -14.21 -9.54
N THR A 212 -21.40 -14.59 -10.81
CA THR A 212 -21.63 -15.97 -11.31
C THR A 212 -20.38 -16.54 -11.97
N ALA A 213 -19.27 -15.81 -11.98
CA ALA A 213 -18.03 -16.24 -12.62
C ALA A 213 -17.49 -17.51 -11.97
N VAL A 214 -17.24 -18.53 -12.81
CA VAL A 214 -16.71 -19.82 -12.38
C VAL A 214 -15.19 -19.76 -12.29
N ASP A 215 -14.63 -20.22 -11.15
CA ASP A 215 -13.21 -20.53 -11.02
C ASP A 215 -12.94 -21.87 -11.70
N MET A 216 -12.46 -21.82 -12.94
CA MET A 216 -12.25 -22.98 -13.77
C MET A 216 -11.19 -23.94 -13.25
N ASP A 217 -10.20 -23.43 -12.51
CA ASP A 217 -9.12 -24.25 -11.94
C ASP A 217 -9.68 -25.06 -10.76
N VAL A 218 -10.40 -24.38 -9.85
CA VAL A 218 -11.08 -25.04 -8.73
C VAL A 218 -12.12 -26.04 -9.24
N LEU A 219 -12.94 -25.65 -10.22
CA LEU A 219 -13.95 -26.56 -10.78
C LEU A 219 -13.33 -27.83 -11.35
N LYS A 220 -12.27 -27.71 -12.16
CA LYS A 220 -11.56 -28.85 -12.73
C LYS A 220 -10.95 -29.74 -11.64
N GLU A 221 -10.30 -29.15 -10.65
CA GLU A 221 -9.74 -29.87 -9.52
C GLU A 221 -10.83 -30.67 -8.78
N LYS A 222 -11.95 -30.02 -8.45
CA LYS A 222 -13.06 -30.65 -7.74
C LYS A 222 -13.73 -31.73 -8.56
N VAL A 223 -13.99 -31.53 -9.84
CA VAL A 223 -14.57 -32.57 -10.72
C VAL A 223 -13.63 -33.78 -10.78
N ASN A 224 -12.33 -33.61 -10.96
CA ASN A 224 -11.36 -34.70 -10.95
C ASN A 224 -11.33 -35.42 -9.60
N GLN A 225 -11.34 -34.70 -8.49
CA GLN A 225 -11.41 -35.28 -7.16
C GLN A 225 -12.66 -36.11 -6.97
N TYR A 226 -13.84 -35.59 -7.35
CA TYR A 226 -15.12 -36.29 -7.17
C TYR A 226 -15.24 -37.55 -8.03
N ILE A 227 -14.70 -37.53 -9.26
CA ILE A 227 -14.60 -38.71 -10.11
C ILE A 227 -13.71 -39.79 -9.46
N SER A 228 -12.54 -39.39 -8.94
CA SER A 228 -11.57 -40.32 -8.33
C SER A 228 -12.07 -40.89 -6.98
N GLU A 229 -12.84 -40.11 -6.23
CA GLU A 229 -13.49 -40.54 -4.98
C GLU A 229 -14.84 -41.29 -5.22
N PHE A 230 -15.26 -41.39 -6.46
CA PHE A 230 -16.54 -42.03 -6.86
C PHE A 230 -17.76 -41.38 -6.20
N ARG A 231 -17.72 -40.06 -6.03
CA ARG A 231 -18.84 -39.28 -5.48
C ARG A 231 -19.83 -38.98 -6.61
N SER A 232 -21.11 -38.98 -6.29
CA SER A 232 -22.19 -38.85 -7.29
C SER A 232 -22.74 -37.44 -7.43
N GLU A 233 -22.36 -36.49 -6.54
CA GLU A 233 -22.92 -35.15 -6.50
C GLU A 233 -21.86 -34.15 -6.09
N LEU A 234 -21.64 -33.14 -6.89
CA LEU A 234 -20.78 -31.96 -6.63
C LEU A 234 -21.65 -30.70 -6.59
N ASP A 235 -21.62 -30.00 -5.48
CA ASP A 235 -22.30 -28.74 -5.30
C ASP A 235 -21.25 -27.62 -5.49
N MET A 236 -21.31 -26.92 -6.62
CA MET A 236 -20.31 -25.92 -7.00
C MET A 236 -20.21 -24.75 -5.99
N GLU A 237 -21.36 -24.42 -5.36
CA GLU A 237 -21.38 -23.34 -4.35
C GLU A 237 -20.63 -23.77 -3.08
N LYS A 238 -20.93 -24.99 -2.56
CA LYS A 238 -20.29 -25.51 -1.35
C LYS A 238 -18.81 -25.84 -1.53
N GLU A 239 -18.42 -26.23 -2.74
CA GLU A 239 -17.03 -26.57 -3.06
C GLU A 239 -16.19 -25.36 -3.51
N GLY A 240 -16.79 -24.16 -3.54
CA GLY A 240 -16.08 -22.92 -3.85
C GLY A 240 -15.70 -22.79 -5.32
N CYS A 241 -16.47 -23.37 -6.24
CA CYS A 241 -16.18 -23.32 -7.67
C CYS A 241 -16.54 -21.98 -8.33
N TYR A 242 -17.08 -21.03 -7.60
CA TYR A 242 -17.34 -19.67 -8.08
C TYR A 242 -16.33 -18.70 -7.48
N ALA A 243 -15.89 -17.72 -8.29
CA ALA A 243 -15.09 -16.61 -7.79
C ALA A 243 -15.86 -15.89 -6.66
N ARG A 244 -15.13 -15.49 -5.63
CA ARG A 244 -15.72 -14.83 -4.46
C ARG A 244 -15.01 -13.51 -4.19
N PRO A 245 -15.73 -12.48 -3.73
CA PRO A 245 -15.10 -11.25 -3.28
C PRO A 245 -14.19 -11.54 -2.09
N LYS A 246 -12.99 -10.96 -2.12
CA LYS A 246 -12.02 -11.02 -1.02
C LYS A 246 -12.51 -10.20 0.18
N TYR A 247 -13.17 -9.08 -0.12
CA TYR A 247 -13.68 -8.14 0.88
C TYR A 247 -15.18 -7.96 0.73
N THR A 248 -15.88 -8.06 1.86
CA THR A 248 -17.30 -7.81 1.99
C THR A 248 -17.56 -6.50 2.74
N LYS A 249 -18.79 -6.02 2.75
CA LYS A 249 -19.19 -4.83 3.52
C LYS A 249 -18.89 -4.95 5.02
N ASP A 250 -18.86 -6.17 5.54
CA ASP A 250 -18.58 -6.46 6.94
C ASP A 250 -17.07 -6.62 7.23
N SER A 251 -16.22 -6.54 6.20
CA SER A 251 -14.76 -6.61 6.35
C SER A 251 -14.25 -5.39 7.11
N LYS A 252 -13.44 -5.63 8.13
CA LYS A 252 -12.88 -4.56 8.97
C LYS A 252 -12.00 -3.60 8.16
N GLU A 253 -11.33 -4.12 7.15
CA GLU A 253 -10.46 -3.35 6.24
C GLU A 253 -11.27 -2.33 5.45
N VAL A 254 -12.42 -2.73 4.92
CA VAL A 254 -13.32 -1.84 4.15
C VAL A 254 -13.92 -0.75 5.05
N GLN A 255 -14.37 -1.13 6.25
CA GLN A 255 -14.90 -0.19 7.22
C GLN A 255 -13.84 0.83 7.66
N ALA A 256 -12.62 0.35 8.00
CA ALA A 256 -11.51 1.21 8.38
C ALA A 256 -11.08 2.15 7.25
N ALA A 257 -11.07 1.68 5.99
CA ALA A 257 -10.80 2.51 4.83
C ALA A 257 -11.86 3.61 4.67
N CYS A 258 -13.13 3.25 4.75
CA CYS A 258 -14.25 4.19 4.65
C CYS A 258 -14.19 5.27 5.74
N ASP A 259 -13.96 4.87 6.99
CA ASP A 259 -13.80 5.79 8.13
C ASP A 259 -12.60 6.72 7.95
N THR A 260 -11.48 6.18 7.46
CA THR A 260 -10.25 6.94 7.20
C THR A 260 -10.46 7.96 6.08
N MET A 261 -11.09 7.57 4.97
CA MET A 261 -11.38 8.48 3.87
C MET A 261 -12.34 9.59 4.31
N ASN A 262 -13.37 9.27 5.11
CA ASN A 262 -14.27 10.26 5.69
C ASN A 262 -13.57 11.19 6.71
N LYS A 263 -12.54 10.69 7.41
CA LYS A 263 -11.70 11.55 8.25
C LYS A 263 -10.90 12.53 7.39
N TYR A 264 -10.33 12.07 6.27
CA TYR A 264 -9.54 12.90 5.36
C TYR A 264 -10.38 14.03 4.73
N LEU A 265 -11.64 13.78 4.40
CA LEU A 265 -12.57 14.79 3.88
C LEU A 265 -12.92 15.91 4.88
N LYS A 266 -12.55 15.78 6.15
CA LYS A 266 -12.72 16.86 7.13
C LYS A 266 -11.66 17.94 7.01
N ALA A 267 -10.57 17.66 6.31
CA ALA A 267 -9.49 18.62 6.13
C ALA A 267 -9.93 19.78 5.24
N SER A 268 -9.47 20.97 5.59
CA SER A 268 -9.63 22.18 4.78
C SER A 268 -8.40 23.06 4.97
N ILE A 269 -7.59 23.14 3.94
CA ILE A 269 -6.34 23.91 3.95
C ILE A 269 -6.56 25.13 3.06
N THR A 270 -6.42 26.31 3.63
CA THR A 270 -6.52 27.58 2.91
C THR A 270 -5.11 28.18 2.77
N TYR A 271 -4.65 28.29 1.54
CA TYR A 271 -3.39 28.98 1.23
C TYR A 271 -3.65 30.47 1.04
N THR A 272 -2.84 31.31 1.73
CA THR A 272 -2.92 32.77 1.66
C THR A 272 -2.01 33.28 0.54
N MET A 273 -2.53 33.27 -0.69
CA MET A 273 -1.85 33.78 -1.87
C MET A 273 -2.39 35.18 -2.22
N SER A 274 -2.11 35.70 -3.44
CA SER A 274 -2.77 36.92 -3.94
C SER A 274 -4.30 36.83 -3.88
N GLU A 275 -4.84 35.63 -3.97
CA GLU A 275 -6.20 35.24 -3.62
C GLU A 275 -6.16 33.96 -2.75
N SER A 276 -7.16 33.75 -1.94
CA SER A 276 -7.21 32.53 -1.11
C SER A 276 -7.49 31.30 -1.97
N VAL A 277 -6.65 30.27 -1.83
CA VAL A 277 -6.82 28.98 -2.49
C VAL A 277 -7.19 27.93 -1.46
N VAL A 278 -8.32 27.28 -1.63
CA VAL A 278 -8.85 26.33 -0.65
C VAL A 278 -8.75 24.90 -1.22
N VAL A 279 -8.05 24.05 -0.50
CA VAL A 279 -8.03 22.59 -0.68
C VAL A 279 -9.05 22.01 0.30
N ASP A 280 -10.19 21.61 -0.17
CA ASP A 280 -11.28 21.06 0.63
C ASP A 280 -11.65 19.62 0.19
N LYS A 281 -12.71 19.08 0.78
CA LYS A 281 -13.24 17.75 0.50
C LYS A 281 -13.44 17.47 -1.00
N THR A 282 -13.80 18.47 -1.79
CA THR A 282 -14.09 18.32 -3.22
C THR A 282 -12.82 17.93 -3.97
N LEU A 283 -11.74 18.63 -3.68
CA LEU A 283 -10.43 18.36 -4.28
C LEU A 283 -9.77 17.11 -3.66
N ILE A 284 -9.82 16.98 -2.33
CA ILE A 284 -9.25 15.84 -1.60
C ILE A 284 -9.85 14.52 -2.09
N SER A 285 -11.17 14.48 -2.36
CA SER A 285 -11.82 13.26 -2.84
C SER A 285 -11.30 12.76 -4.18
N THR A 286 -10.71 13.63 -5.00
CA THR A 286 -10.10 13.26 -6.30
C THR A 286 -8.70 12.66 -6.15
N TRP A 287 -8.08 12.79 -4.99
CA TRP A 287 -6.72 12.37 -4.71
C TRP A 287 -6.59 11.13 -3.85
N ILE A 288 -7.69 10.65 -3.26
CA ILE A 288 -7.65 9.50 -2.34
C ILE A 288 -8.39 8.31 -2.92
N GLY A 289 -7.83 7.13 -2.71
CA GLY A 289 -8.39 5.86 -3.11
C GLY A 289 -7.97 4.75 -2.16
N VAL A 290 -8.25 3.49 -2.52
CA VAL A 290 -7.78 2.31 -1.79
C VAL A 290 -6.95 1.42 -2.71
N ASP A 291 -5.94 0.77 -2.15
CA ASP A 291 -5.17 -0.27 -2.82
C ASP A 291 -5.89 -1.64 -2.75
N ASP A 292 -5.27 -2.69 -3.34
CA ASP A 292 -5.79 -4.07 -3.34
C ASP A 292 -5.93 -4.69 -1.93
N ASN A 293 -5.37 -4.04 -0.91
CA ASN A 293 -5.46 -4.44 0.49
C ASN A 293 -6.35 -3.52 1.33
N MET A 294 -7.13 -2.64 0.68
CA MET A 294 -8.00 -1.64 1.30
C MET A 294 -7.24 -0.60 2.14
N ASN A 295 -5.94 -0.40 1.92
CA ASN A 295 -5.24 0.73 2.51
C ASN A 295 -5.58 2.00 1.75
N VAL A 296 -5.87 3.08 2.47
CA VAL A 296 -6.11 4.40 1.86
C VAL A 296 -4.79 4.95 1.33
N VAL A 297 -4.76 5.27 0.05
CA VAL A 297 -3.61 5.80 -0.67
C VAL A 297 -3.91 7.13 -1.31
N PHE A 298 -2.86 7.95 -1.51
CA PHE A 298 -2.94 9.18 -2.28
C PHE A 298 -2.53 8.94 -3.73
N ASP A 299 -3.24 9.56 -4.66
CA ASP A 299 -2.79 9.75 -6.03
C ASP A 299 -1.73 10.87 -6.05
N ASN A 300 -0.48 10.48 -5.88
CA ASN A 300 0.63 11.43 -5.84
C ASN A 300 0.84 12.16 -7.18
N ASP A 301 0.52 11.52 -8.29
CA ASP A 301 0.71 12.13 -9.61
C ASP A 301 -0.34 13.23 -9.85
N ALA A 302 -1.59 12.99 -9.47
CA ALA A 302 -2.64 14.00 -9.50
C ALA A 302 -2.35 15.18 -8.55
N MET A 303 -1.85 14.90 -7.34
CA MET A 303 -1.45 15.95 -6.40
C MET A 303 -0.28 16.78 -6.93
N LYS A 304 0.74 16.16 -7.50
CA LYS A 304 1.89 16.87 -8.11
C LYS A 304 1.45 17.74 -9.28
N ALA A 305 0.60 17.23 -10.15
CA ALA A 305 0.07 18.01 -11.27
C ALA A 305 -0.65 19.28 -10.77
N TRP A 306 -1.45 19.13 -9.70
CA TRP A 306 -2.11 20.28 -9.08
C TRP A 306 -1.10 21.28 -8.48
N PHE A 307 -0.02 20.80 -7.83
CA PHE A 307 1.02 21.70 -7.28
C PHE A 307 1.79 22.41 -8.39
N THR A 308 2.05 21.76 -9.51
CA THR A 308 2.68 22.41 -10.67
C THR A 308 1.81 23.55 -11.21
N GLU A 309 0.49 23.32 -11.37
CA GLU A 309 -0.42 24.40 -11.75
C GLU A 309 -0.51 25.50 -10.69
N PHE A 310 -0.44 25.12 -9.41
CA PHE A 310 -0.42 26.06 -8.30
C PHE A 310 0.85 26.91 -8.29
N GLY A 311 2.03 26.32 -8.50
CA GLY A 311 3.30 27.01 -8.65
C GLY A 311 3.31 27.93 -9.87
N ASP A 312 2.94 27.41 -11.04
CA ASP A 312 2.85 28.18 -12.30
C ASP A 312 1.97 29.45 -12.16
N LYS A 313 0.95 29.37 -11.32
CA LYS A 313 0.04 30.50 -11.09
C LYS A 313 0.58 31.54 -10.11
N TYR A 314 1.30 31.12 -9.08
CA TYR A 314 1.63 31.98 -7.95
C TYR A 314 3.11 32.29 -7.78
N ASP A 315 3.99 31.56 -8.45
CA ASP A 315 5.42 31.84 -8.45
C ASP A 315 5.72 33.11 -9.24
N THR A 316 6.63 33.90 -8.72
CA THR A 316 7.03 35.18 -9.31
C THR A 316 8.50 35.24 -9.66
N VAL A 317 9.35 34.43 -9.04
CA VAL A 317 10.80 34.36 -9.36
C VAL A 317 10.99 34.05 -10.83
N GLY A 318 11.76 34.89 -11.53
CA GLY A 318 12.10 34.70 -12.95
C GLY A 318 10.97 35.00 -13.94
N THR A 319 9.75 35.30 -13.47
CA THR A 319 8.60 35.58 -14.35
C THR A 319 8.65 37.00 -14.93
N THR A 320 7.82 37.27 -15.94
CA THR A 320 7.58 38.60 -16.48
C THR A 320 6.53 39.33 -15.64
N ARG A 321 6.87 40.50 -15.13
CA ARG A 321 6.03 41.30 -14.24
C ARG A 321 5.85 42.73 -14.78
N ASN A 322 4.65 43.28 -14.62
CA ASN A 322 4.31 44.61 -15.08
C ASN A 322 4.68 45.66 -14.00
N LEU A 323 5.23 46.78 -14.44
CA LEU A 323 5.44 47.91 -13.57
C LEU A 323 5.18 49.24 -14.31
N THR A 324 4.98 50.27 -13.53
CA THR A 324 4.95 51.67 -14.03
C THR A 324 6.08 52.42 -13.36
N THR A 325 6.98 52.95 -14.16
CA THR A 325 8.13 53.75 -13.66
C THR A 325 7.67 55.02 -12.96
N PRO A 326 8.53 55.65 -12.15
CA PRO A 326 8.22 56.95 -11.55
C PRO A 326 7.93 58.06 -12.57
N THR A 327 8.39 57.89 -13.82
CA THR A 327 8.07 58.83 -14.92
C THR A 327 6.73 58.58 -15.59
N GLY A 328 5.99 57.55 -15.16
CA GLY A 328 4.68 57.17 -15.72
C GLY A 328 4.75 56.26 -16.96
N LYS A 329 5.94 55.75 -17.34
CA LYS A 329 6.10 54.77 -18.44
C LYS A 329 5.67 53.38 -17.95
N ALA A 330 4.72 52.77 -18.63
CA ALA A 330 4.42 51.35 -18.42
C ALA A 330 5.49 50.49 -19.09
N THR A 331 6.05 49.52 -18.36
CA THR A 331 7.08 48.60 -18.84
C THR A 331 6.94 47.24 -18.17
N THR A 332 7.79 46.29 -18.53
CA THR A 332 7.87 44.97 -17.91
C THR A 332 9.26 44.70 -17.42
N VAL A 333 9.41 43.84 -16.45
CA VAL A 333 10.68 43.28 -16.01
C VAL A 333 10.58 41.74 -16.07
N THR A 334 11.61 41.08 -16.58
CA THR A 334 11.67 39.64 -16.72
C THR A 334 12.93 39.07 -16.09
N GLY A 335 12.81 37.99 -15.30
CA GLY A 335 13.96 37.35 -14.70
C GLY A 335 14.26 37.83 -13.28
N GLY A 336 15.51 37.55 -12.82
CA GLY A 336 15.95 37.82 -11.45
C GLY A 336 15.70 36.66 -10.48
N THR A 337 16.08 36.91 -9.23
CA THR A 337 16.08 35.87 -8.18
C THR A 337 15.14 36.21 -7.01
N TYR A 338 14.54 37.39 -7.03
CA TYR A 338 13.60 37.84 -6.01
C TYR A 338 12.17 37.50 -6.36
N GLY A 339 11.43 37.06 -5.36
CA GLY A 339 10.01 36.72 -5.48
C GLY A 339 9.64 35.48 -4.72
N TRP A 340 8.47 34.95 -5.07
CA TRP A 340 7.93 33.70 -4.53
C TRP A 340 8.32 32.54 -5.43
N SER A 341 8.75 31.42 -4.83
CA SER A 341 8.95 30.15 -5.50
C SER A 341 8.58 29.05 -4.52
N ILE A 342 7.48 28.39 -4.80
CA ILE A 342 6.87 27.35 -3.95
C ILE A 342 7.77 26.10 -3.95
N ASP A 343 8.01 25.53 -2.78
CA ASP A 343 8.62 24.21 -2.64
C ASP A 343 7.50 23.14 -2.72
N GLU A 344 7.16 22.76 -3.94
CA GLU A 344 6.08 21.84 -4.24
C GLU A 344 6.27 20.48 -3.56
N ASP A 345 7.51 19.95 -3.52
CA ASP A 345 7.80 18.66 -2.91
C ASP A 345 7.60 18.68 -1.39
N THR A 346 8.07 19.71 -0.72
CA THR A 346 7.85 19.88 0.72
C THR A 346 6.38 20.13 1.02
N GLU A 347 5.70 20.95 0.23
CA GLU A 347 4.28 21.26 0.49
C GLU A 347 3.37 20.08 0.18
N LEU A 348 3.70 19.23 -0.79
CA LEU A 348 3.00 17.97 -1.04
C LEU A 348 2.96 17.10 0.23
N VAL A 349 4.09 16.95 0.89
CA VAL A 349 4.20 16.18 2.14
C VAL A 349 3.40 16.85 3.27
N ASN A 350 3.50 18.17 3.40
CA ASN A 350 2.77 18.94 4.40
C ASN A 350 1.26 18.82 4.19
N LEU A 351 0.79 18.93 2.96
CA LEU A 351 -0.62 18.82 2.59
C LEU A 351 -1.15 17.42 2.89
N GLN A 352 -0.44 16.35 2.51
CA GLN A 352 -0.82 14.98 2.84
C GLN A 352 -0.95 14.75 4.34
N ASN A 353 -0.03 15.31 5.14
CA ASN A 353 -0.09 15.20 6.59
C ASN A 353 -1.31 15.95 7.16
N SER A 354 -1.59 17.16 6.67
CA SER A 354 -2.77 17.91 7.07
C SER A 354 -4.06 17.17 6.73
N ILE A 355 -4.15 16.55 5.53
CA ILE A 355 -5.29 15.73 5.12
C ILE A 355 -5.43 14.50 6.04
N LYS A 356 -4.35 13.76 6.30
CA LYS A 356 -4.35 12.58 7.21
C LYS A 356 -4.86 12.91 8.61
N ASN A 357 -4.55 14.12 9.07
CA ASN A 357 -4.97 14.60 10.38
C ASN A 357 -6.41 15.14 10.39
N GLY A 358 -6.97 15.48 9.22
CA GLY A 358 -8.27 16.17 9.10
C GLY A 358 -8.18 17.62 9.57
N GLU A 359 -7.06 18.30 9.30
CA GLU A 359 -6.78 19.66 9.78
C GLU A 359 -7.62 20.70 9.04
N VAL A 360 -8.05 21.72 9.77
CA VAL A 360 -8.62 22.95 9.22
C VAL A 360 -7.67 24.08 9.55
N VAL A 361 -6.94 24.57 8.53
CA VAL A 361 -5.83 25.51 8.73
C VAL A 361 -5.76 26.53 7.60
N THR A 362 -5.32 27.75 7.93
CA THR A 362 -4.94 28.79 6.97
C THR A 362 -3.46 29.04 7.11
N ARG A 363 -2.69 28.92 6.02
CA ARG A 363 -1.24 29.09 6.03
C ARG A 363 -0.70 29.52 4.67
N GLU A 364 0.56 29.95 4.66
CA GLU A 364 1.40 30.02 3.48
C GLU A 364 1.87 28.61 3.08
N PRO A 365 2.10 28.30 1.77
CA PRO A 365 2.80 27.09 1.38
C PRO A 365 4.28 27.12 1.78
N ALA A 366 4.97 26.01 1.68
CA ALA A 366 6.43 25.98 1.76
C ALA A 366 7.05 26.67 0.55
N TYR A 367 8.15 27.40 0.74
CA TYR A 367 8.84 28.13 -0.31
C TYR A 367 10.33 27.79 -0.38
N TYR A 368 10.88 27.69 -1.58
CA TYR A 368 12.32 27.77 -1.81
C TYR A 368 12.84 29.20 -1.59
N THR A 369 12.10 30.17 -2.14
CA THR A 369 12.35 31.60 -1.99
C THR A 369 11.04 32.29 -1.66
N GLY A 370 11.14 33.51 -1.11
CA GLY A 370 9.94 34.29 -0.77
C GLY A 370 10.05 35.04 0.54
N GLY A 371 11.01 34.70 1.38
CA GLY A 371 11.19 35.38 2.69
C GLY A 371 11.46 36.90 2.58
N ALA A 372 11.98 37.39 1.46
CA ALA A 372 12.21 38.79 1.18
C ALA A 372 11.01 39.47 0.53
N ALA A 373 10.10 38.71 -0.15
CA ALA A 373 8.94 39.28 -0.83
C ALA A 373 7.99 39.97 0.18
N LYS A 374 7.40 41.09 -0.23
CA LYS A 374 6.59 41.95 0.65
C LYS A 374 5.09 41.71 0.49
N SER A 375 4.67 41.15 -0.63
CA SER A 375 3.26 40.86 -0.94
C SER A 375 3.18 39.76 -1.97
N HIS A 376 2.04 39.14 -2.11
CA HIS A 376 1.74 38.27 -3.25
C HIS A 376 1.30 39.07 -4.48
N GLY A 377 1.53 38.54 -5.67
CA GLY A 377 1.17 39.14 -6.96
C GLY A 377 2.37 39.70 -7.72
N GLU A 378 2.12 40.30 -8.87
CA GLU A 378 3.17 40.71 -9.82
C GLU A 378 4.20 41.72 -9.24
N GLN A 379 3.76 42.60 -8.35
CA GLN A 379 4.62 43.61 -7.70
C GLN A 379 4.92 43.23 -6.25
N ASP A 380 5.45 42.01 -6.06
CA ASP A 380 5.77 41.43 -4.76
C ASP A 380 6.91 42.14 -4.02
N TRP A 381 7.64 43.04 -4.68
CA TRP A 381 8.67 43.87 -4.08
C TRP A 381 8.08 45.03 -3.21
N GLY A 382 6.76 45.23 -3.26
CA GLY A 382 6.09 46.23 -2.43
C GLY A 382 6.32 47.67 -2.86
N THR A 383 6.29 48.61 -1.90
CA THR A 383 6.34 50.05 -2.15
C THR A 383 7.71 50.66 -1.80
N THR A 384 8.69 49.88 -1.35
CA THR A 384 10.04 50.37 -1.04
C THR A 384 11.05 49.48 -1.76
N PHE A 385 11.67 50.03 -2.83
CA PHE A 385 12.56 49.29 -3.71
C PHE A 385 13.45 50.25 -4.50
N ILE A 386 14.52 49.70 -5.13
CA ILE A 386 15.36 50.39 -6.08
C ILE A 386 14.88 50.03 -7.48
N GLU A 387 14.71 51.01 -8.35
CA GLU A 387 14.39 50.81 -9.78
C GLU A 387 15.56 51.32 -10.62
N VAL A 388 15.96 50.55 -11.64
CA VAL A 388 17.00 50.89 -12.59
C VAL A 388 16.47 50.75 -14.00
N ASP A 389 16.31 51.87 -14.72
CA ASP A 389 16.01 51.87 -16.15
C ASP A 389 17.33 51.87 -16.95
N LEU A 390 17.63 50.70 -17.54
CA LEU A 390 18.81 50.49 -18.38
C LEU A 390 18.74 51.28 -19.69
N SER A 391 17.54 51.64 -20.15
CA SER A 391 17.35 52.39 -21.39
C SER A 391 17.74 53.85 -21.23
N THR A 392 17.39 54.43 -20.11
CA THR A 392 17.67 55.84 -19.79
C THR A 392 18.95 56.01 -18.96
N GLN A 393 19.51 54.90 -18.42
CA GLN A 393 20.67 54.91 -17.52
C GLN A 393 20.40 55.74 -16.28
N HIS A 394 19.23 55.54 -15.67
CA HIS A 394 18.78 56.26 -14.51
C HIS A 394 18.27 55.27 -13.43
N MET A 395 18.43 55.62 -12.17
CA MET A 395 17.90 54.86 -11.06
C MET A 395 17.08 55.71 -10.13
N TRP A 396 16.06 55.12 -9.53
CA TRP A 396 15.27 55.70 -8.45
C TRP A 396 15.32 54.78 -7.23
N TYR A 397 15.42 55.36 -6.05
CA TYR A 397 15.06 54.68 -4.82
C TYR A 397 13.67 55.15 -4.40
N ILE A 398 12.73 54.24 -4.46
CA ILE A 398 11.35 54.46 -4.03
C ILE A 398 11.24 54.03 -2.57
N LYS A 399 10.70 54.87 -1.72
CA LYS A 399 10.41 54.58 -0.32
C LYS A 399 8.98 54.90 -0.02
N ASP A 400 8.23 53.91 0.49
CA ASP A 400 6.82 54.03 0.82
C ASP A 400 5.97 54.61 -0.34
N GLY A 401 6.29 54.21 -1.56
CA GLY A 401 5.60 54.62 -2.79
C GLY A 401 5.99 55.99 -3.34
N SER A 402 7.00 56.65 -2.77
CA SER A 402 7.48 57.97 -3.23
C SER A 402 8.97 57.94 -3.57
N VAL A 403 9.38 58.66 -4.61
CA VAL A 403 10.80 58.80 -4.95
C VAL A 403 11.51 59.54 -3.81
N ALA A 404 12.41 58.84 -3.11
CA ALA A 404 13.22 59.38 -2.04
C ALA A 404 14.62 59.82 -2.52
N MET A 405 15.08 59.24 -3.62
CA MET A 405 16.36 59.56 -4.25
C MET A 405 16.32 59.17 -5.71
N GLU A 406 16.99 59.90 -6.58
CA GLU A 406 17.22 59.53 -7.98
C GLU A 406 18.58 60.00 -8.45
N THR A 407 19.19 59.28 -9.39
CA THR A 407 20.47 59.62 -9.98
C THR A 407 20.70 58.91 -11.31
N ASP A 408 21.48 59.57 -12.18
CA ASP A 408 22.01 58.90 -13.37
C ASP A 408 23.09 57.87 -12.98
N VAL A 409 23.15 56.79 -13.73
CA VAL A 409 24.08 55.68 -13.53
C VAL A 409 24.82 55.33 -14.81
N VAL A 410 25.85 54.47 -14.73
CA VAL A 410 26.47 53.82 -15.88
C VAL A 410 26.51 52.32 -15.61
N THR A 411 25.76 51.58 -16.41
CA THR A 411 25.63 50.13 -16.26
C THR A 411 26.63 49.36 -17.16
N GLY A 412 26.50 48.06 -17.23
CA GLY A 412 27.34 47.18 -18.02
C GLY A 412 27.29 47.48 -19.52
N VAL A 413 28.42 47.25 -20.21
CA VAL A 413 28.47 47.30 -21.69
C VAL A 413 27.45 46.33 -22.23
N PRO A 414 26.63 46.69 -23.26
CA PRO A 414 25.57 45.85 -23.77
C PRO A 414 26.09 44.69 -24.66
N VAL A 415 26.95 43.86 -24.10
CA VAL A 415 27.45 42.59 -24.66
C VAL A 415 27.18 41.48 -23.66
N PRO A 416 26.95 40.23 -24.11
CA PRO A 416 26.50 39.14 -23.24
C PRO A 416 27.33 38.97 -21.94
N GLU A 417 28.65 39.19 -22.01
CA GLU A 417 29.57 38.94 -20.89
C GLU A 417 29.62 40.09 -19.88
N ARG A 418 29.05 41.27 -20.22
CA ARG A 418 29.17 42.49 -19.42
C ARG A 418 27.84 43.21 -19.19
N ILE A 419 26.76 42.72 -19.76
CA ILE A 419 25.46 43.37 -19.62
C ILE A 419 24.99 43.31 -18.16
N THR A 420 24.43 44.40 -17.67
CA THR A 420 23.66 44.35 -16.42
C THR A 420 22.39 43.55 -16.68
N PRO A 421 22.15 42.44 -15.96
CA PRO A 421 21.00 41.60 -16.24
C PRO A 421 19.70 42.28 -15.82
N GLU A 422 18.71 42.23 -16.70
CA GLU A 422 17.34 42.55 -16.36
C GLU A 422 16.79 41.55 -15.33
N GLY A 423 15.90 41.97 -14.44
CA GLY A 423 15.26 41.11 -13.46
C GLY A 423 14.90 41.84 -12.18
N VAL A 424 14.23 41.07 -11.31
CA VAL A 424 13.99 41.53 -9.93
C VAL A 424 14.91 40.77 -9.00
N TYR A 425 15.63 41.52 -8.21
CA TYR A 425 16.67 41.09 -7.28
C TYR A 425 16.44 41.70 -5.91
N ASP A 426 17.35 41.46 -4.99
CA ASP A 426 17.46 42.18 -3.73
C ASP A 426 18.93 42.48 -3.40
N ILE A 427 19.15 43.36 -2.48
CA ILE A 427 20.49 43.65 -1.96
C ILE A 427 20.95 42.48 -1.12
N LEU A 428 21.98 41.76 -1.59
CA LEU A 428 22.50 40.55 -0.93
C LEU A 428 23.53 40.87 0.15
N GLU A 429 24.30 41.98 -0.03
CA GLU A 429 25.41 42.36 0.84
C GLU A 429 25.67 43.86 0.73
N MET A 430 26.10 44.45 1.82
CA MET A 430 26.50 45.86 1.87
C MET A 430 27.83 46.00 2.63
N THR A 431 28.88 46.47 1.96
CA THR A 431 30.20 46.65 2.55
C THR A 431 30.78 48.01 2.19
N ARG A 432 31.73 48.47 2.99
CA ARG A 432 32.50 49.69 2.73
C ARG A 432 33.96 49.35 2.48
N ASP A 433 34.61 50.24 1.69
CA ASP A 433 36.06 50.16 1.42
C ASP A 433 36.44 48.78 0.83
N GLU A 434 35.64 48.31 -0.15
CA GLU A 434 35.78 47.01 -0.81
C GLU A 434 36.72 47.10 -2.02
N VAL A 435 37.38 45.97 -2.35
CA VAL A 435 38.16 45.86 -3.59
C VAL A 435 37.46 44.87 -4.52
N LEU A 436 36.87 45.39 -5.59
CA LEU A 436 36.21 44.57 -6.62
C LEU A 436 37.29 43.94 -7.51
N ILE A 437 37.31 42.63 -7.54
CA ILE A 437 38.26 41.81 -8.28
C ILE A 437 37.56 41.17 -9.48
N GLY A 438 38.05 41.47 -10.69
CA GLY A 438 37.54 40.87 -11.91
C GLY A 438 37.97 39.44 -12.10
N GLU A 439 37.40 38.77 -13.13
CA GLU A 439 37.78 37.41 -13.48
C GLU A 439 39.31 37.32 -13.74
N THR A 440 39.85 36.13 -13.52
CA THR A 440 41.27 35.86 -13.81
C THR A 440 41.47 35.68 -15.30
N ASP A 441 42.34 36.53 -15.90
CA ASP A 441 42.78 36.39 -17.28
C ASP A 441 43.59 35.07 -17.43
N PRO A 442 43.10 34.09 -18.22
CA PRO A 442 43.77 32.80 -18.41
C PRO A 442 45.19 32.90 -18.97
N SER A 443 45.52 34.01 -19.67
CA SER A 443 46.82 34.19 -20.30
C SER A 443 47.88 34.75 -19.33
N THR A 444 47.45 35.54 -18.35
CA THR A 444 48.34 36.22 -17.39
C THR A 444 48.28 35.66 -15.98
N GLY A 445 47.20 34.89 -15.64
CA GLY A 445 46.91 34.41 -14.31
C GLY A 445 46.59 35.50 -13.30
N LYS A 446 46.28 36.71 -13.76
CA LYS A 446 45.93 37.87 -12.92
C LYS A 446 44.49 38.30 -13.15
N PRO A 447 43.87 38.96 -12.17
CA PRO A 447 42.58 39.59 -12.39
C PRO A 447 42.60 40.57 -13.56
N ILE A 448 41.53 40.65 -14.33
CA ILE A 448 41.39 41.62 -15.44
C ILE A 448 41.25 43.07 -14.93
N TYR A 449 40.81 43.22 -13.67
CA TYR A 449 40.84 44.48 -12.93
C TYR A 449 40.85 44.24 -11.43
N GLU A 450 41.38 45.20 -10.69
CA GLU A 450 41.24 45.36 -9.24
C GLU A 450 40.84 46.81 -8.99
N THR A 451 39.68 47.07 -8.40
CA THR A 451 39.11 48.40 -8.26
C THR A 451 38.61 48.62 -6.84
N ALA A 452 39.22 49.56 -6.12
CA ALA A 452 38.75 49.96 -4.80
C ALA A 452 37.50 50.86 -4.93
N VAL A 453 36.48 50.55 -4.12
CA VAL A 453 35.23 51.33 -4.04
C VAL A 453 34.93 51.63 -2.57
N ASN A 454 34.31 52.78 -2.28
CA ASN A 454 33.97 53.16 -0.92
C ASN A 454 32.66 52.53 -0.43
N TYR A 455 31.75 52.25 -1.35
CA TYR A 455 30.43 51.67 -1.06
C TYR A 455 30.14 50.56 -2.05
N TRP A 456 29.89 49.36 -1.52
CA TRP A 456 29.51 48.18 -2.30
C TRP A 456 28.14 47.67 -1.83
N MET A 457 27.19 47.48 -2.76
CA MET A 457 25.85 46.97 -2.52
C MET A 457 25.59 45.89 -3.56
N ARG A 458 25.82 44.63 -3.17
CA ARG A 458 25.73 43.46 -4.05
C ARG A 458 24.29 43.15 -4.40
N VAL A 459 24.01 42.85 -5.69
CA VAL A 459 22.67 42.51 -6.22
C VAL A 459 22.61 41.08 -6.70
N THR A 460 23.67 40.57 -7.32
CA THR A 460 23.69 39.20 -7.84
C THR A 460 24.80 38.36 -7.22
N TRP A 461 24.60 37.06 -7.14
CA TRP A 461 25.64 36.13 -6.70
C TRP A 461 26.86 36.09 -7.63
N THR A 462 26.71 36.53 -8.89
CA THR A 462 27.78 36.65 -9.88
C THR A 462 28.65 37.87 -9.68
N GLY A 463 28.37 38.72 -8.65
CA GLY A 463 29.19 39.83 -8.31
C GLY A 463 28.82 41.17 -8.99
N ILE A 464 27.56 41.31 -9.42
CA ILE A 464 27.02 42.58 -9.91
C ILE A 464 26.35 43.31 -8.74
N GLY A 465 26.57 44.61 -8.66
CA GLY A 465 26.00 45.45 -7.61
C GLY A 465 26.16 46.95 -7.90
N PHE A 466 25.67 47.77 -7.00
CA PHE A 466 25.86 49.23 -7.02
C PHE A 466 27.17 49.57 -6.32
N HIS A 467 27.91 50.53 -6.88
CA HIS A 467 29.10 51.09 -6.23
C HIS A 467 29.44 52.47 -6.77
N ASP A 468 30.20 53.24 -6.00
CA ASP A 468 30.77 54.50 -6.46
C ASP A 468 31.83 54.27 -7.55
N ALA A 469 31.86 55.16 -8.54
CA ALA A 469 32.80 55.10 -9.65
C ALA A 469 33.47 56.46 -9.86
N THR A 470 34.42 56.76 -9.01
CA THR A 470 35.14 58.09 -9.01
C THR A 470 35.93 58.30 -10.28
N TRP A 471 36.23 57.33 -11.09
CA TRP A 471 36.89 57.41 -12.38
C TRP A 471 35.94 57.80 -13.54
N GLN A 472 34.63 57.83 -13.30
CA GLN A 472 33.64 58.23 -14.30
C GLN A 472 33.55 59.79 -14.31
N ALA A 473 33.68 60.37 -15.49
CA ALA A 473 33.60 61.84 -15.65
C ALA A 473 32.15 62.35 -15.65
N ALA A 474 31.18 61.51 -15.97
CA ALA A 474 29.75 61.78 -15.99
C ALA A 474 28.94 60.43 -16.01
N PHE A 475 27.66 60.52 -15.71
CA PHE A 475 26.74 59.40 -15.65
C PHE A 475 25.55 59.63 -16.58
N GLY A 476 24.77 58.59 -16.85
CA GLY A 476 23.56 58.63 -17.69
C GLY A 476 23.80 58.56 -19.19
N GLY A 477 22.71 58.60 -19.94
CA GLY A 477 22.69 58.66 -21.40
C GLY A 477 23.25 57.39 -22.09
N THR A 478 24.08 57.60 -23.12
CA THR A 478 24.66 56.51 -23.93
C THR A 478 26.05 56.06 -23.47
N ARG A 479 26.55 56.58 -22.35
CA ARG A 479 27.94 56.35 -21.89
C ARG A 479 28.30 54.87 -21.75
N TYR A 480 27.35 54.01 -21.30
CA TYR A 480 27.58 52.58 -21.18
C TYR A 480 27.88 51.89 -22.53
N LYS A 481 27.43 52.48 -23.66
CA LYS A 481 27.72 52.02 -25.02
C LYS A 481 29.00 52.67 -25.60
N ASP A 482 29.38 53.85 -25.12
CA ASP A 482 30.43 54.69 -25.69
C ASP A 482 31.78 54.48 -24.98
N GLY A 483 32.04 53.30 -24.44
CA GLY A 483 33.31 52.92 -23.84
C GLY A 483 33.45 53.20 -22.33
N ALA A 484 32.42 53.74 -21.67
CA ALA A 484 32.39 53.97 -20.22
C ALA A 484 31.61 52.91 -19.43
N GLY A 485 31.03 51.91 -20.12
CA GLY A 485 30.26 50.85 -19.48
C GLY A 485 31.08 49.91 -18.58
N SER A 486 30.49 49.40 -17.55
CA SER A 486 31.07 48.47 -16.60
C SER A 486 31.12 47.00 -17.10
N HIS A 487 31.55 46.08 -16.24
CA HIS A 487 31.46 44.65 -16.43
C HIS A 487 30.15 44.06 -15.88
N GLY A 488 29.09 44.87 -15.79
CA GLY A 488 27.76 44.52 -15.29
C GLY A 488 27.32 45.31 -14.07
N CYS A 489 28.23 45.87 -13.31
CA CYS A 489 27.91 46.69 -12.14
C CYS A 489 27.20 47.99 -12.52
N ILE A 490 26.48 48.57 -11.57
CA ILE A 490 25.76 49.84 -11.67
C ILE A 490 26.59 50.90 -11.00
N ASN A 491 27.35 51.64 -11.81
CA ASN A 491 28.27 52.70 -11.39
C ASN A 491 27.48 53.94 -11.02
N MET A 492 27.79 54.54 -9.87
CA MET A 492 27.13 55.74 -9.32
C MET A 492 28.13 56.86 -9.02
N PRO A 493 27.68 58.13 -8.98
CA PRO A 493 28.42 59.18 -8.31
C PRO A 493 28.71 58.84 -6.84
N LEU A 494 29.90 59.22 -6.32
CA LEU A 494 30.32 58.87 -4.96
C LEU A 494 29.31 59.32 -3.88
N ASP A 495 28.87 60.60 -3.98
CA ASP A 495 27.87 61.14 -3.06
C ASP A 495 26.53 60.45 -3.11
N GLN A 496 26.11 60.00 -4.30
CA GLN A 496 24.86 59.26 -4.51
C GLN A 496 24.97 57.81 -4.01
N ALA A 497 26.11 57.15 -4.22
CA ALA A 497 26.37 55.82 -3.66
C ALA A 497 26.39 55.88 -2.11
N ALA A 498 26.99 56.92 -1.51
CA ALA A 498 26.97 57.15 -0.08
C ALA A 498 25.54 57.35 0.46
N ALA A 499 24.73 58.15 -0.26
CA ALA A 499 23.34 58.40 0.11
C ALA A 499 22.49 57.14 0.03
N LEU A 500 22.56 56.39 -1.08
CA LEU A 500 21.83 55.12 -1.26
C LEU A 500 22.22 54.14 -0.17
N PHE A 501 23.52 53.94 0.09
CA PHE A 501 24.02 53.04 1.12
C PHE A 501 23.47 53.37 2.52
N GLY A 502 23.25 54.66 2.82
CA GLY A 502 22.64 55.10 4.09
C GLY A 502 21.13 54.93 4.18
N MET A 503 20.44 54.70 3.06
CA MET A 503 18.98 54.64 3.00
C MET A 503 18.43 53.21 2.90
N ILE A 504 19.21 52.24 2.42
CA ILE A 504 18.80 50.88 2.15
C ILE A 504 19.38 49.88 3.14
N SER A 505 18.96 48.63 3.04
CA SER A 505 19.48 47.50 3.81
C SER A 505 19.57 46.25 2.94
N VAL A 506 20.28 45.23 3.41
CA VAL A 506 20.21 43.88 2.85
C VAL A 506 18.74 43.43 2.79
N GLY A 507 18.33 42.82 1.69
CA GLY A 507 16.95 42.44 1.38
C GLY A 507 16.10 43.59 0.78
N THR A 508 16.66 44.77 0.52
CA THR A 508 15.94 45.81 -0.26
C THR A 508 15.77 45.32 -1.69
N PRO A 509 14.54 45.26 -2.24
CA PRO A 509 14.30 44.82 -3.61
C PRO A 509 14.93 45.77 -4.64
N VAL A 510 15.37 45.20 -5.77
CA VAL A 510 15.99 45.90 -6.90
C VAL A 510 15.32 45.44 -8.19
N VAL A 511 14.64 46.33 -8.87
CA VAL A 511 13.98 46.12 -10.16
C VAL A 511 14.82 46.71 -11.27
N ILE A 512 15.35 45.89 -12.17
CA ILE A 512 16.21 46.28 -13.29
C ILE A 512 15.48 45.97 -14.59
N HIS A 513 15.20 46.98 -15.40
CA HIS A 513 14.44 46.84 -16.64
C HIS A 513 14.95 47.75 -17.76
N TYR A 514 14.38 47.59 -18.98
CA TYR A 514 14.63 48.46 -20.12
C TYR A 514 13.52 49.47 -20.37
#